data_81e32e61d34dc83cedc7d3fd91a46814
#
_entry.id   81e32e61d34dc83cedc7d3fd91a46814
#
_cell.length_a   1.000
_cell.length_b   1.000
_cell.length_c   1.000
_cell.angle_alpha   90.00
_cell.angle_beta   90.00
_cell.angle_gamma   90.00
#
_symmetry.space_group_name_H-M   'P 1'
#
loop_
_entity.id
_entity.type
_entity.pdbx_description
1 polymer ?
#
loop_
_entity_poly.entity_id
_entity_poly.type
_entity_poly.pdbx_seq_one_letter_code
_entity_poly.pdbx_strand_id
1 'polypeptide(L)'
;MKPLAERLRPSTLDDYIGQKHLVGSGAVLRRMIDSGHISSFILWGPPGVGKTTLAKIIANQLDTPFYTLSAVNSGVKEVREVIDKATKGRFFNEQSPILFIDEIHRFSKSQQDSLLAAVETGAITLIGATTENPSFEVIRPLLSRCQVYVLKSLEKKDLEELLERALTKDIVLKEMHIEVKETEALFRFSGGDARKLLGILDLITSAATTNSLVIDNATITERLQQNPLAYDKEGEMHYDIISAFIKSIRGSDPDAALYWLARMIEGGEDPKFIARRLVISAAEDIGLANPNALLLANAAFDAVAKIGWPEGRIPLAEATVYLATSAKSNSAYNGINQAIQLVKQTGNLPVPLPIRNAPTQLMAELGYHDGYLYPHDYPSNFTPQQYMPDELKQEVLWHPCNNPHENLSKDRMNAFWKDKQR
;
A
#
# COMPACT_ATOMS: atom_id res chain seq x y z
N MET A 1 -35.31 0.92 3.49
CA MET A 1 -35.09 0.53 2.07
C MET A 1 -33.63 0.15 1.88
N LYS A 2 -33.27 -0.75 0.96
CA LYS A 2 -31.86 -1.04 0.65
C LYS A 2 -31.19 0.19 0.01
N PRO A 3 -29.89 0.46 0.29
CA PRO A 3 -29.15 1.56 -0.36
C PRO A 3 -29.19 1.46 -1.88
N LEU A 4 -29.12 2.57 -2.59
CA LEU A 4 -29.18 2.65 -4.06
C LEU A 4 -28.10 1.77 -4.71
N ALA A 5 -26.88 1.76 -4.17
CA ALA A 5 -25.78 0.92 -4.65
C ALA A 5 -26.07 -0.58 -4.61
N GLU A 6 -26.91 -1.03 -3.67
CA GLU A 6 -27.31 -2.44 -3.58
C GLU A 6 -28.52 -2.75 -4.49
N ARG A 7 -29.42 -1.78 -4.69
CA ARG A 7 -30.57 -1.92 -5.60
C ARG A 7 -30.13 -2.00 -7.07
N LEU A 8 -29.09 -1.26 -7.42
CA LEU A 8 -28.55 -1.18 -8.80
C LEU A 8 -27.37 -2.14 -9.05
N ARG A 9 -27.06 -3.04 -8.09
CA ARG A 9 -25.95 -3.99 -8.28
C ARG A 9 -26.21 -4.85 -9.53
N PRO A 10 -25.31 -4.83 -10.53
CA PRO A 10 -25.46 -5.64 -11.73
C PRO A 10 -25.41 -7.13 -11.41
N SER A 11 -26.20 -7.90 -12.14
CA SER A 11 -26.28 -9.38 -12.03
C SER A 11 -25.60 -10.10 -13.20
N THR A 12 -25.31 -9.39 -14.29
CA THR A 12 -24.69 -9.93 -15.50
C THR A 12 -23.45 -9.13 -15.88
N LEU A 13 -22.55 -9.72 -16.70
CA LEU A 13 -21.38 -9.00 -17.23
C LEU A 13 -21.77 -7.87 -18.18
N ASP A 14 -22.88 -8.00 -18.90
CA ASP A 14 -23.32 -6.98 -19.84
C ASP A 14 -23.90 -5.74 -19.12
N ASP A 15 -24.37 -5.95 -17.88
CA ASP A 15 -24.76 -4.86 -16.99
C ASP A 15 -23.60 -4.28 -16.18
N TYR A 16 -22.40 -4.85 -16.25
CA TYR A 16 -21.25 -4.43 -15.47
C TYR A 16 -20.54 -3.25 -16.12
N ILE A 17 -20.65 -2.06 -15.53
CA ILE A 17 -20.11 -0.82 -16.06
C ILE A 17 -18.59 -0.75 -15.81
N GLY A 18 -17.86 -0.25 -16.80
CA GLY A 18 -16.40 -0.09 -16.75
C GLY A 18 -15.62 -1.39 -16.98
N GLN A 19 -14.32 -1.36 -16.68
CA GLN A 19 -13.38 -2.50 -16.76
C GLN A 19 -13.39 -3.25 -18.13
N LYS A 20 -13.66 -2.56 -19.24
CA LYS A 20 -13.77 -3.18 -20.56
C LYS A 20 -12.52 -3.96 -20.98
N HIS A 21 -11.34 -3.60 -20.47
CA HIS A 21 -10.07 -4.31 -20.68
C HIS A 21 -10.04 -5.71 -20.05
N LEU A 22 -10.88 -5.99 -19.05
CA LEU A 22 -10.98 -7.28 -18.38
C LEU A 22 -12.21 -8.08 -18.81
N VAL A 23 -13.37 -7.42 -18.92
CA VAL A 23 -14.68 -8.06 -19.12
C VAL A 23 -15.38 -7.68 -20.41
N GLY A 24 -14.79 -6.80 -21.23
CA GLY A 24 -15.32 -6.48 -22.56
C GLY A 24 -15.28 -7.67 -23.52
N SER A 25 -15.89 -7.54 -24.68
CA SER A 25 -15.89 -8.60 -25.70
C SER A 25 -14.46 -9.05 -26.05
N GLY A 26 -14.17 -10.33 -25.93
CA GLY A 26 -12.85 -10.92 -26.19
C GLY A 26 -11.77 -10.63 -25.13
N ALA A 27 -12.10 -9.94 -24.04
CA ALA A 27 -11.17 -9.69 -22.94
C ALA A 27 -10.87 -10.97 -22.12
N VAL A 28 -9.77 -10.93 -21.38
CA VAL A 28 -9.22 -12.12 -20.72
C VAL A 28 -10.18 -12.78 -19.73
N LEU A 29 -10.79 -12.01 -18.82
CA LEU A 29 -11.75 -12.57 -17.87
C LEU A 29 -13.04 -13.01 -18.55
N ARG A 30 -13.54 -12.24 -19.55
CA ARG A 30 -14.72 -12.62 -20.33
C ARG A 30 -14.54 -13.98 -20.98
N ARG A 31 -13.41 -14.24 -21.64
CA ARG A 31 -13.12 -15.53 -22.27
C ARG A 31 -13.06 -16.68 -21.27
N MET A 32 -12.45 -16.46 -20.09
CA MET A 32 -12.40 -17.48 -19.03
C MET A 32 -13.80 -17.83 -18.53
N ILE A 33 -14.63 -16.83 -18.30
CA ILE A 33 -16.01 -17.01 -17.84
C ILE A 33 -16.83 -17.72 -18.90
N ASP A 34 -16.75 -17.28 -20.15
CA ASP A 34 -17.50 -17.87 -21.28
C ASP A 34 -17.06 -19.32 -21.57
N SER A 35 -15.80 -19.69 -21.26
CA SER A 35 -15.34 -21.09 -21.36
C SER A 35 -15.78 -21.99 -20.21
N GLY A 36 -16.40 -21.44 -19.17
CA GLY A 36 -16.80 -22.18 -17.96
C GLY A 36 -15.65 -22.57 -17.03
N HIS A 37 -14.42 -22.17 -17.34
CA HIS A 37 -13.24 -22.54 -16.57
C HIS A 37 -12.52 -21.28 -16.05
N ILE A 38 -12.48 -21.13 -14.73
CA ILE A 38 -11.72 -20.07 -14.08
C ILE A 38 -10.62 -20.67 -13.19
N SER A 39 -9.44 -20.08 -13.26
CA SER A 39 -8.35 -20.30 -12.30
C SER A 39 -8.47 -19.32 -11.14
N SER A 40 -7.79 -19.60 -10.03
CA SER A 40 -7.70 -18.65 -8.91
C SER A 40 -7.02 -17.34 -9.33
N PHE A 41 -7.55 -16.22 -8.85
CA PHE A 41 -7.00 -14.88 -9.15
C PHE A 41 -7.28 -13.87 -8.05
N ILE A 42 -6.56 -12.74 -8.14
CA ILE A 42 -6.71 -11.60 -7.25
C ILE A 42 -7.17 -10.38 -8.07
N LEU A 43 -8.24 -9.74 -7.62
CA LEU A 43 -8.75 -8.48 -8.13
C LEU A 43 -8.10 -7.34 -7.33
N TRP A 44 -7.21 -6.59 -7.95
CA TRP A 44 -6.56 -5.44 -7.36
C TRP A 44 -7.07 -4.14 -7.97
N GLY A 45 -7.41 -3.17 -7.16
CA GLY A 45 -7.82 -1.85 -7.63
C GLY A 45 -8.54 -1.05 -6.55
N PRO A 46 -8.83 0.24 -6.82
CA PRO A 46 -9.42 1.15 -5.85
C PRO A 46 -10.78 0.69 -5.34
N PRO A 47 -11.28 1.26 -4.22
CA PRO A 47 -12.61 0.94 -3.71
C PRO A 47 -13.70 1.35 -4.69
N GLY A 48 -14.87 0.71 -4.60
CA GLY A 48 -16.05 1.06 -5.38
C GLY A 48 -16.02 0.76 -6.88
N VAL A 49 -14.95 0.17 -7.41
CA VAL A 49 -14.82 -0.20 -8.85
C VAL A 49 -15.50 -1.51 -9.23
N GLY A 50 -16.14 -2.20 -8.27
CA GLY A 50 -16.97 -3.37 -8.54
C GLY A 50 -16.30 -4.73 -8.31
N LYS A 51 -15.17 -4.85 -7.59
CA LYS A 51 -14.47 -6.14 -7.30
C LYS A 51 -15.41 -7.22 -6.78
N THR A 52 -16.13 -6.95 -5.69
CA THR A 52 -17.09 -7.89 -5.07
C THR A 52 -18.26 -8.20 -5.99
N THR A 53 -18.71 -7.22 -6.77
CA THR A 53 -19.79 -7.38 -7.75
C THR A 53 -19.36 -8.32 -8.89
N LEU A 54 -18.16 -8.13 -9.42
CA LEU A 54 -17.61 -8.98 -10.46
C LEU A 54 -17.49 -10.43 -10.01
N ALA A 55 -16.99 -10.67 -8.80
CA ALA A 55 -16.89 -12.02 -8.23
C ALA A 55 -18.26 -12.70 -8.13
N LYS A 56 -19.31 -11.97 -7.71
CA LYS A 56 -20.68 -12.50 -7.64
C LYS A 56 -21.26 -12.80 -9.02
N ILE A 57 -21.04 -11.94 -10.00
CA ILE A 57 -21.47 -12.15 -11.39
C ILE A 57 -20.84 -13.42 -11.95
N ILE A 58 -19.54 -13.61 -11.73
CA ILE A 58 -18.81 -14.80 -12.18
C ILE A 58 -19.41 -16.06 -11.57
N ALA A 59 -19.64 -16.07 -10.26
CA ALA A 59 -20.22 -17.21 -9.59
C ALA A 59 -21.62 -17.55 -10.10
N ASN A 60 -22.46 -16.54 -10.32
CA ASN A 60 -23.82 -16.71 -10.86
C ASN A 60 -23.80 -17.24 -12.30
N GLN A 61 -22.91 -16.71 -13.16
CA GLN A 61 -22.81 -17.12 -14.54
C GLN A 61 -22.30 -18.56 -14.71
N LEU A 62 -21.45 -19.02 -13.79
CA LEU A 62 -20.91 -20.37 -13.78
C LEU A 62 -21.78 -21.37 -12.99
N ASP A 63 -22.87 -20.91 -12.41
CA ASP A 63 -23.74 -21.72 -11.51
C ASP A 63 -22.93 -22.46 -10.43
N THR A 64 -21.95 -21.76 -9.86
CA THR A 64 -20.97 -22.34 -8.94
C THR A 64 -21.24 -21.88 -7.51
N PRO A 65 -21.16 -22.76 -6.49
CA PRO A 65 -21.32 -22.38 -5.09
C PRO A 65 -20.34 -21.25 -4.70
N PHE A 66 -20.87 -20.19 -4.07
CA PHE A 66 -20.14 -18.99 -3.72
C PHE A 66 -20.05 -18.81 -2.22
N TYR A 67 -18.85 -18.92 -1.67
CA TYR A 67 -18.55 -18.68 -0.26
C TYR A 67 -17.82 -17.35 -0.11
N THR A 68 -18.20 -16.59 0.91
CA THR A 68 -17.59 -15.29 1.19
C THR A 68 -16.94 -15.30 2.56
N LEU A 69 -15.70 -14.83 2.64
CA LEU A 69 -15.02 -14.50 3.89
C LEU A 69 -14.66 -13.00 3.91
N SER A 70 -14.85 -12.39 5.06
CA SER A 70 -14.36 -11.04 5.31
C SER A 70 -13.10 -11.12 6.15
N ALA A 71 -12.02 -10.55 5.67
CA ALA A 71 -10.74 -10.57 6.38
C ALA A 71 -10.80 -9.88 7.75
N VAL A 72 -11.73 -8.96 7.95
CA VAL A 72 -11.90 -8.22 9.23
C VAL A 72 -12.44 -9.12 10.34
N ASN A 73 -13.29 -10.10 10.01
CA ASN A 73 -14.07 -10.86 10.99
C ASN A 73 -13.75 -12.37 11.02
N SER A 74 -12.85 -12.85 10.18
CA SER A 74 -12.61 -14.30 10.01
C SER A 74 -11.23 -14.69 10.55
N GLY A 75 -11.18 -15.61 11.53
CA GLY A 75 -9.93 -16.24 12.00
C GLY A 75 -9.53 -17.45 11.15
N VAL A 76 -8.40 -18.08 11.45
CA VAL A 76 -7.89 -19.28 10.76
C VAL A 76 -8.89 -20.44 10.83
N LYS A 77 -9.66 -20.53 11.92
CA LYS A 77 -10.65 -21.59 12.12
C LYS A 77 -11.80 -21.45 11.13
N GLU A 78 -12.35 -20.25 11.00
CA GLU A 78 -13.44 -19.96 10.05
C GLU A 78 -13.01 -20.20 8.59
N VAL A 79 -11.76 -19.84 8.25
CA VAL A 79 -11.20 -20.11 6.92
C VAL A 79 -11.20 -21.60 6.65
N ARG A 80 -10.72 -22.43 7.58
CA ARG A 80 -10.71 -23.89 7.45
C ARG A 80 -12.11 -24.50 7.39
N GLU A 81 -13.05 -24.01 8.22
CA GLU A 81 -14.43 -24.49 8.20
C GLU A 81 -15.12 -24.24 6.85
N VAL A 82 -14.86 -23.08 6.23
CA VAL A 82 -15.41 -22.76 4.91
C VAL A 82 -14.76 -23.63 3.83
N ILE A 83 -13.44 -23.83 3.89
CA ILE A 83 -12.74 -24.76 2.98
C ILE A 83 -13.29 -26.19 3.11
N ASP A 84 -13.49 -26.67 4.33
CA ASP A 84 -14.04 -28.01 4.59
C ASP A 84 -15.47 -28.16 4.06
N LYS A 85 -16.31 -27.13 4.24
CA LYS A 85 -17.66 -27.09 3.67
C LYS A 85 -17.63 -27.11 2.14
N ALA A 86 -16.78 -26.27 1.55
CA ALA A 86 -16.58 -26.19 0.12
C ALA A 86 -16.11 -27.54 -0.46
N THR A 87 -15.14 -28.18 0.19
CA THR A 87 -14.58 -29.47 -0.22
C THR A 87 -15.62 -30.61 -0.10
N LYS A 88 -16.42 -30.66 0.97
CA LYS A 88 -17.48 -31.63 1.16
C LYS A 88 -18.61 -31.47 0.13
N GLY A 89 -18.97 -30.23 -0.20
CA GLY A 89 -19.98 -29.92 -1.22
C GLY A 89 -19.59 -30.36 -2.63
N ARG A 90 -18.29 -30.49 -2.92
CA ARG A 90 -17.78 -30.93 -4.24
C ARG A 90 -18.17 -32.36 -4.63
N PHE A 91 -18.47 -33.24 -3.66
CA PHE A 91 -18.90 -34.58 -3.96
C PHE A 91 -20.23 -34.65 -4.76
N PHE A 92 -20.98 -33.56 -4.79
CA PHE A 92 -22.26 -33.42 -5.49
C PHE A 92 -22.21 -32.49 -6.70
N ASN A 93 -21.10 -31.76 -6.91
CA ASN A 93 -20.95 -30.78 -7.97
C ASN A 93 -19.59 -30.98 -8.65
N GLU A 94 -19.54 -31.07 -9.97
CA GLU A 94 -18.31 -31.30 -10.74
C GLU A 94 -17.36 -30.07 -10.73
N GLN A 95 -17.90 -28.86 -10.47
CA GLN A 95 -17.12 -27.62 -10.46
C GLN A 95 -16.60 -27.28 -9.06
N SER A 96 -15.37 -26.75 -9.02
CA SER A 96 -14.77 -26.26 -7.78
C SER A 96 -15.50 -25.02 -7.28
N PRO A 97 -15.96 -24.99 -6.02
CA PRO A 97 -16.65 -23.84 -5.45
C PRO A 97 -15.75 -22.62 -5.41
N ILE A 98 -16.35 -21.44 -5.57
CA ILE A 98 -15.63 -20.15 -5.48
C ILE A 98 -15.57 -19.72 -4.02
N LEU A 99 -14.36 -19.46 -3.53
CA LEU A 99 -14.12 -18.77 -2.26
C LEU A 99 -13.70 -17.32 -2.54
N PHE A 100 -14.59 -16.41 -2.23
CA PHE A 100 -14.32 -14.97 -2.33
C PHE A 100 -13.81 -14.42 -0.99
N ILE A 101 -12.66 -13.77 -1.01
CA ILE A 101 -12.08 -13.10 0.16
C ILE A 101 -11.99 -11.60 -0.13
N ASP A 102 -12.81 -10.82 0.56
CA ASP A 102 -12.75 -9.36 0.48
C ASP A 102 -11.63 -8.84 1.38
N GLU A 103 -10.86 -7.88 0.89
CA GLU A 103 -9.70 -7.27 1.56
C GLU A 103 -8.66 -8.32 2.02
N ILE A 104 -8.26 -9.23 1.11
CA ILE A 104 -7.33 -10.33 1.41
C ILE A 104 -6.00 -9.88 2.04
N HIS A 105 -5.59 -8.63 1.83
CA HIS A 105 -4.40 -8.04 2.43
C HIS A 105 -4.49 -7.94 3.97
N ARG A 106 -5.69 -7.96 4.54
CA ARG A 106 -5.91 -7.95 6.00
C ARG A 106 -5.77 -9.34 6.63
N PHE A 107 -5.66 -10.38 5.84
CA PHE A 107 -5.35 -11.71 6.34
C PHE A 107 -3.89 -11.79 6.81
N SER A 108 -3.68 -12.29 8.01
CA SER A 108 -2.34 -12.66 8.47
C SER A 108 -1.70 -13.70 7.55
N LYS A 109 -0.37 -13.78 7.57
CA LYS A 109 0.36 -14.80 6.78
C LYS A 109 -0.14 -16.21 7.05
N SER A 110 -0.45 -16.55 8.30
CA SER A 110 -0.99 -17.86 8.70
C SER A 110 -2.39 -18.14 8.12
N GLN A 111 -3.23 -17.12 7.99
CA GLN A 111 -4.54 -17.26 7.34
C GLN A 111 -4.38 -17.47 5.83
N GLN A 112 -3.49 -16.73 5.18
CA GLN A 112 -3.19 -16.91 3.77
C GLN A 112 -2.54 -18.28 3.49
N ASP A 113 -1.62 -18.74 4.36
CA ASP A 113 -1.03 -20.09 4.26
C ASP A 113 -2.10 -21.21 4.31
N SER A 114 -3.15 -21.03 5.10
CA SER A 114 -4.23 -22.02 5.21
C SER A 114 -5.03 -22.21 3.93
N LEU A 115 -4.95 -21.29 2.97
CA LEU A 115 -5.59 -21.36 1.66
C LEU A 115 -4.78 -22.20 0.65
N LEU A 116 -3.45 -22.32 0.83
CA LEU A 116 -2.55 -22.87 -0.19
C LEU A 116 -2.93 -24.26 -0.64
N ALA A 117 -3.14 -25.18 0.29
CA ALA A 117 -3.46 -26.58 -0.04
C ALA A 117 -4.77 -26.69 -0.85
N ALA A 118 -5.78 -25.91 -0.49
CA ALA A 118 -7.08 -25.93 -1.18
C ALA A 118 -7.01 -25.32 -2.58
N VAL A 119 -6.18 -24.30 -2.78
CA VAL A 119 -5.93 -23.67 -4.09
C VAL A 119 -5.08 -24.59 -4.98
N GLU A 120 -4.02 -25.20 -4.43
CA GLU A 120 -3.15 -26.13 -5.17
C GLU A 120 -3.87 -27.36 -5.69
N THR A 121 -4.71 -27.96 -4.86
CA THR A 121 -5.47 -29.17 -5.23
C THR A 121 -6.70 -28.85 -6.08
N GLY A 122 -6.99 -27.57 -6.32
CA GLY A 122 -8.21 -27.14 -6.99
C GLY A 122 -9.48 -27.49 -6.20
N ALA A 123 -9.37 -27.71 -4.88
CA ALA A 123 -10.54 -27.96 -4.02
C ALA A 123 -11.47 -26.74 -3.96
N ILE A 124 -10.89 -25.57 -4.11
CA ILE A 124 -11.59 -24.30 -4.27
C ILE A 124 -10.98 -23.49 -5.41
N THR A 125 -11.76 -22.60 -6.01
CA THR A 125 -11.27 -21.49 -6.84
C THR A 125 -11.26 -20.22 -6.00
N LEU A 126 -10.08 -19.67 -5.74
CA LEU A 126 -9.94 -18.46 -4.93
C LEU A 126 -10.14 -17.21 -5.80
N ILE A 127 -11.01 -16.31 -5.36
CA ILE A 127 -11.09 -14.93 -5.86
C ILE A 127 -10.76 -14.00 -4.69
N GLY A 128 -9.54 -13.50 -4.63
CA GLY A 128 -9.14 -12.48 -3.66
C GLY A 128 -9.46 -11.07 -4.18
N ALA A 129 -9.94 -10.18 -3.32
CA ALA A 129 -10.08 -8.76 -3.64
C ALA A 129 -9.20 -7.94 -2.70
N THR A 130 -8.55 -6.90 -3.23
CA THR A 130 -7.71 -5.99 -2.43
C THR A 130 -7.64 -4.61 -3.03
N THR A 131 -7.51 -3.61 -2.16
CA THR A 131 -7.17 -2.23 -2.53
C THR A 131 -5.66 -1.99 -2.48
N GLU A 132 -4.91 -2.86 -1.78
CA GLU A 132 -3.48 -2.76 -1.58
C GLU A 132 -2.71 -3.53 -2.64
N ASN A 133 -1.44 -3.12 -2.89
CA ASN A 133 -0.60 -3.82 -3.86
C ASN A 133 -0.32 -5.26 -3.40
N PRO A 134 -0.84 -6.28 -4.12
CA PRO A 134 -0.74 -7.66 -3.71
C PRO A 134 0.71 -8.17 -3.65
N SER A 135 1.66 -7.53 -4.33
CA SER A 135 3.07 -7.91 -4.28
C SER A 135 3.72 -7.72 -2.90
N PHE A 136 3.14 -6.85 -2.06
CA PHE A 136 3.62 -6.60 -0.70
C PHE A 136 2.79 -7.31 0.36
N GLU A 137 1.49 -7.44 0.13
CA GLU A 137 0.53 -7.84 1.14
C GLU A 137 0.11 -9.32 1.04
N VAL A 138 0.23 -9.91 -0.15
CA VAL A 138 -0.10 -11.32 -0.36
C VAL A 138 1.18 -12.15 -0.36
N ILE A 139 1.16 -13.28 0.34
CA ILE A 139 2.32 -14.17 0.42
C ILE A 139 2.71 -14.72 -0.96
N ARG A 140 4.01 -14.79 -1.22
CA ARG A 140 4.56 -15.26 -2.51
C ARG A 140 4.03 -16.63 -2.97
N PRO A 141 3.88 -17.64 -2.10
CA PRO A 141 3.32 -18.93 -2.50
C PRO A 141 1.88 -18.82 -3.04
N LEU A 142 1.06 -17.91 -2.50
CA LEU A 142 -0.31 -17.71 -2.98
C LEU A 142 -0.31 -16.93 -4.30
N LEU A 143 0.54 -15.87 -4.42
CA LEU A 143 0.70 -15.12 -5.67
C LEU A 143 1.19 -15.97 -6.84
N SER A 144 2.04 -16.97 -6.60
CA SER A 144 2.52 -17.86 -7.67
C SER A 144 1.42 -18.79 -8.23
N ARG A 145 0.27 -18.89 -7.55
CA ARG A 145 -0.89 -19.73 -7.92
C ARG A 145 -2.10 -18.95 -8.37
N CYS A 146 -2.05 -17.62 -8.23
CA CYS A 146 -3.13 -16.71 -8.58
C CYS A 146 -2.67 -15.72 -9.64
N GLN A 147 -3.49 -15.48 -10.66
CA GLN A 147 -3.28 -14.35 -11.55
C GLN A 147 -3.74 -13.05 -10.87
N VAL A 148 -3.11 -11.93 -11.18
CA VAL A 148 -3.53 -10.63 -10.67
C VAL A 148 -4.18 -9.83 -11.80
N TYR A 149 -5.43 -9.41 -11.60
CA TYR A 149 -6.15 -8.54 -12.52
C TYR A 149 -6.35 -7.18 -11.89
N VAL A 150 -5.92 -6.15 -12.62
CA VAL A 150 -5.97 -4.76 -12.15
C VAL A 150 -7.26 -4.10 -12.62
N LEU A 151 -8.10 -3.68 -11.67
CA LEU A 151 -9.27 -2.86 -11.93
C LEU A 151 -8.89 -1.39 -11.82
N LYS A 152 -9.39 -0.58 -12.74
CA LYS A 152 -9.14 0.86 -12.78
C LYS A 152 -10.30 1.64 -12.17
N SER A 153 -10.02 2.85 -11.68
CA SER A 153 -11.07 3.81 -11.33
C SER A 153 -12.01 4.01 -12.53
N LEU A 154 -13.29 4.21 -12.25
CA LEU A 154 -14.27 4.48 -13.30
C LEU A 154 -13.96 5.82 -13.97
N GLU A 155 -13.95 5.82 -15.31
CA GLU A 155 -13.77 7.02 -16.10
C GLU A 155 -15.07 7.85 -16.14
N LYS A 156 -14.97 9.10 -16.59
CA LYS A 156 -16.14 10.00 -16.69
C LYS A 156 -17.30 9.35 -17.46
N LYS A 157 -17.02 8.65 -18.56
CA LYS A 157 -18.03 7.93 -19.36
C LYS A 157 -18.74 6.82 -18.58
N ASP A 158 -17.99 6.09 -17.75
CA ASP A 158 -18.56 5.02 -16.93
C ASP A 158 -19.46 5.60 -15.83
N LEU A 159 -19.07 6.76 -15.27
CA LEU A 159 -19.86 7.47 -14.26
C LEU A 159 -21.13 8.07 -14.86
N GLU A 160 -21.07 8.60 -16.10
CA GLU A 160 -22.23 9.08 -16.84
C GLU A 160 -23.22 7.94 -17.12
N GLU A 161 -22.74 6.80 -17.60
CA GLU A 161 -23.54 5.59 -17.80
C GLU A 161 -24.20 5.10 -16.50
N LEU A 162 -23.45 5.13 -15.40
CA LEU A 162 -23.95 4.73 -14.07
C LEU A 162 -25.05 5.69 -13.58
N LEU A 163 -24.87 6.99 -13.76
CA LEU A 163 -25.85 8.01 -13.41
C LEU A 163 -27.14 7.84 -14.22
N GLU A 164 -27.06 7.72 -15.54
CA GLU A 164 -28.20 7.50 -16.44
C GLU A 164 -28.95 6.23 -16.04
N ARG A 165 -28.22 5.14 -15.76
CA ARG A 165 -28.79 3.90 -15.30
C ARG A 165 -29.50 4.04 -13.96
N ALA A 166 -28.94 4.80 -13.03
CA ALA A 166 -29.55 5.05 -11.73
C ALA A 166 -30.90 5.77 -11.89
N LEU A 167 -30.95 6.79 -12.72
CA LEU A 167 -32.15 7.58 -12.95
C LEU A 167 -33.25 6.81 -13.71
N THR A 168 -32.86 5.90 -14.61
CA THR A 168 -33.83 5.20 -15.49
C THR A 168 -34.26 3.84 -14.94
N LYS A 169 -33.40 3.09 -14.22
CA LYS A 169 -33.67 1.71 -13.80
C LYS A 169 -34.03 1.56 -12.32
N ASP A 170 -33.65 2.52 -11.45
CA ASP A 170 -34.01 2.42 -10.03
C ASP A 170 -35.49 2.64 -9.82
N ILE A 171 -36.08 1.79 -8.96
CA ILE A 171 -37.53 1.77 -8.71
C ILE A 171 -38.05 3.05 -8.04
N VAL A 172 -37.17 3.78 -7.33
CA VAL A 172 -37.52 5.01 -6.61
C VAL A 172 -37.22 6.22 -7.48
N LEU A 173 -36.00 6.27 -8.05
CA LEU A 173 -35.57 7.46 -8.79
C LEU A 173 -36.34 7.68 -10.09
N LYS A 174 -36.78 6.63 -10.75
CA LYS A 174 -37.61 6.73 -11.96
C LYS A 174 -39.02 7.37 -11.73
N GLU A 175 -39.52 7.32 -10.49
CA GLU A 175 -40.79 7.92 -10.10
C GLU A 175 -40.62 9.40 -9.73
N MET A 176 -39.39 9.89 -9.60
CA MET A 176 -39.07 11.28 -9.28
C MET A 176 -38.84 12.09 -10.58
N HIS A 177 -39.19 13.34 -10.56
CA HIS A 177 -38.84 14.27 -11.64
C HIS A 177 -37.46 14.87 -11.36
N ILE A 178 -36.40 14.23 -11.88
CA ILE A 178 -35.01 14.64 -11.65
C ILE A 178 -34.46 15.30 -12.92
N GLU A 179 -34.14 16.59 -12.82
CA GLU A 179 -33.45 17.35 -13.86
C GLU A 179 -31.96 17.42 -13.52
N VAL A 180 -31.08 16.85 -14.38
CA VAL A 180 -29.64 16.93 -14.23
C VAL A 180 -29.09 18.06 -15.07
N LYS A 181 -28.67 19.15 -14.44
CA LYS A 181 -28.08 20.33 -15.11
C LYS A 181 -26.56 20.24 -15.21
N GLU A 182 -25.93 19.80 -14.15
CA GLU A 182 -24.45 19.75 -14.03
C GLU A 182 -24.02 18.49 -13.26
N THR A 183 -22.89 17.89 -13.66
CA THR A 183 -22.41 16.63 -13.09
C THR A 183 -20.98 16.70 -12.55
N GLU A 184 -20.27 17.82 -12.75
CA GLU A 184 -18.84 17.94 -12.42
C GLU A 184 -18.57 17.76 -10.91
N ALA A 185 -19.39 18.35 -10.07
CA ALA A 185 -19.28 18.20 -8.62
C ALA A 185 -19.55 16.74 -8.21
N LEU A 186 -20.60 16.10 -8.78
CA LEU A 186 -20.94 14.71 -8.50
C LEU A 186 -19.78 13.77 -8.83
N PHE A 187 -19.19 13.91 -10.00
CA PHE A 187 -18.09 13.06 -10.45
C PHE A 187 -16.80 13.35 -9.67
N ARG A 188 -16.52 14.62 -9.37
CA ARG A 188 -15.39 15.03 -8.55
C ARG A 188 -15.45 14.42 -7.14
N PHE A 189 -16.62 14.48 -6.47
CA PHE A 189 -16.79 13.94 -5.14
C PHE A 189 -16.85 12.40 -5.11
N SER A 190 -17.28 11.76 -6.20
CA SER A 190 -17.24 10.29 -6.31
C SER A 190 -15.83 9.76 -6.51
N GLY A 191 -14.93 10.54 -7.15
CA GLY A 191 -13.54 10.15 -7.38
C GLY A 191 -13.35 8.85 -8.17
N GLY A 192 -14.30 8.50 -9.05
CA GLY A 192 -14.27 7.24 -9.82
C GLY A 192 -14.81 6.01 -9.07
N ASP A 193 -15.42 6.22 -7.91
CA ASP A 193 -16.05 5.19 -7.07
C ASP A 193 -17.57 5.16 -7.32
N ALA A 194 -18.06 4.04 -7.90
CA ALA A 194 -19.48 3.82 -8.17
C ALA A 194 -20.35 3.86 -6.90
N ARG A 195 -19.85 3.31 -5.79
CA ARG A 195 -20.60 3.27 -4.52
C ARG A 195 -20.76 4.67 -3.94
N LYS A 196 -19.70 5.50 -4.01
CA LYS A 196 -19.75 6.91 -3.59
C LYS A 196 -20.71 7.71 -4.45
N LEU A 197 -20.67 7.57 -5.78
CA LEU A 197 -21.60 8.25 -6.69
C LEU A 197 -23.05 7.92 -6.33
N LEU A 198 -23.38 6.63 -6.23
CA LEU A 198 -24.72 6.18 -5.89
C LEU A 198 -25.12 6.59 -4.46
N GLY A 199 -24.18 6.62 -3.51
CA GLY A 199 -24.41 7.10 -2.16
C GLY A 199 -24.73 8.60 -2.09
N ILE A 200 -24.05 9.42 -2.91
CA ILE A 200 -24.36 10.85 -3.04
C ILE A 200 -25.76 11.04 -3.63
N LEU A 201 -26.11 10.29 -4.68
CA LEU A 201 -27.47 10.34 -5.24
C LEU A 201 -28.52 9.93 -4.21
N ASP A 202 -28.32 8.85 -3.48
CA ASP A 202 -29.24 8.37 -2.42
C ASP A 202 -29.42 9.43 -1.34
N LEU A 203 -28.35 10.12 -0.93
CA LEU A 203 -28.38 11.21 0.05
C LEU A 203 -29.19 12.41 -0.46
N ILE A 204 -28.92 12.86 -1.68
CA ILE A 204 -29.57 14.04 -2.25
C ILE A 204 -31.07 13.78 -2.47
N THR A 205 -31.40 12.60 -2.99
CA THR A 205 -32.78 12.21 -3.26
C THR A 205 -33.60 11.94 -1.99
N SER A 206 -32.97 11.34 -0.97
CA SER A 206 -33.62 11.10 0.32
C SER A 206 -33.94 12.39 1.08
N ALA A 207 -33.18 13.46 0.86
CA ALA A 207 -33.38 14.77 1.47
C ALA A 207 -34.34 15.68 0.68
N ALA A 208 -34.85 15.22 -0.48
CA ALA A 208 -35.82 15.97 -1.26
C ALA A 208 -37.19 15.97 -0.57
N THR A 209 -37.72 17.16 -0.35
CA THR A 209 -39.06 17.35 0.26
C THR A 209 -40.21 17.31 -0.75
N THR A 210 -39.85 17.34 -2.05
CA THR A 210 -40.78 17.31 -3.19
C THR A 210 -40.38 16.19 -4.13
N ASN A 211 -41.33 15.78 -5.02
CA ASN A 211 -41.05 14.76 -6.03
C ASN A 211 -40.26 15.31 -7.24
N SER A 212 -39.76 16.55 -7.13
CA SER A 212 -38.96 17.24 -8.15
C SER A 212 -37.63 17.65 -7.55
N LEU A 213 -36.53 17.33 -8.24
CA LEU A 213 -35.16 17.60 -7.80
C LEU A 213 -34.31 18.10 -8.97
N VAL A 214 -33.57 19.18 -8.77
CA VAL A 214 -32.54 19.65 -9.69
C VAL A 214 -31.18 19.23 -9.14
N ILE A 215 -30.38 18.54 -9.96
CA ILE A 215 -29.01 18.16 -9.65
C ILE A 215 -28.08 19.12 -10.39
N ASP A 216 -27.44 20.02 -9.64
CA ASP A 216 -26.40 20.93 -10.13
C ASP A 216 -25.21 20.96 -9.16
N ASN A 217 -24.13 21.60 -9.56
CA ASN A 217 -22.90 21.66 -8.76
C ASN A 217 -23.10 22.38 -7.41
N ALA A 218 -23.97 23.35 -7.35
CA ALA A 218 -24.29 24.12 -6.14
C ALA A 218 -25.01 23.22 -5.12
N THR A 219 -26.10 22.57 -5.54
CA THR A 219 -26.89 21.65 -4.71
C THR A 219 -26.05 20.51 -4.16
N ILE A 220 -25.17 19.90 -5.01
CA ILE A 220 -24.28 18.82 -4.58
C ILE A 220 -23.29 19.34 -3.55
N THR A 221 -22.65 20.50 -3.81
CA THR A 221 -21.64 21.06 -2.92
C THR A 221 -22.24 21.45 -1.57
N GLU A 222 -23.40 22.11 -1.55
CA GLU A 222 -24.11 22.48 -0.32
C GLU A 222 -24.46 21.27 0.53
N ARG A 223 -25.00 20.21 -0.08
CA ARG A 223 -25.40 18.98 0.61
C ARG A 223 -24.21 18.18 1.13
N LEU A 224 -23.05 18.24 0.45
CA LEU A 224 -21.83 17.54 0.85
C LEU A 224 -20.88 18.36 1.72
N GLN A 225 -21.01 19.71 1.78
CA GLN A 225 -20.17 20.56 2.64
C GLN A 225 -20.34 20.28 4.13
N GLN A 226 -21.38 19.58 4.54
CA GLN A 226 -21.51 19.06 5.90
C GLN A 226 -20.66 17.82 6.18
N ASN A 227 -20.00 17.27 5.14
CA ASN A 227 -19.10 16.12 5.28
C ASN A 227 -17.82 16.41 4.47
N PRO A 228 -16.72 16.86 5.11
CA PRO A 228 -15.47 17.14 4.41
C PRO A 228 -15.00 15.90 3.66
N LEU A 229 -14.37 16.16 2.51
CA LEU A 229 -13.73 15.21 1.59
C LEU A 229 -13.42 13.87 2.26
N ALA A 230 -14.18 12.84 1.95
CA ALA A 230 -13.85 11.49 2.38
C ALA A 230 -12.54 11.09 1.70
N TYR A 231 -11.44 11.40 2.34
CA TYR A 231 -10.12 10.87 2.03
C TYR A 231 -10.21 9.37 2.23
N ASP A 232 -9.97 8.63 1.18
CA ASP A 232 -9.91 7.19 1.25
C ASP A 232 -8.59 6.82 1.95
N LYS A 233 -8.64 6.69 3.28
CA LYS A 233 -7.47 6.38 4.12
C LYS A 233 -6.78 5.05 3.78
N GLU A 234 -7.44 4.21 2.99
CA GLU A 234 -7.00 2.85 2.69
C GLU A 234 -6.93 2.55 1.18
N GLY A 235 -7.10 3.57 0.30
CA GLY A 235 -7.13 3.40 -1.15
C GLY A 235 -5.85 3.78 -1.89
N GLU A 236 -5.79 3.48 -3.18
CA GLU A 236 -4.67 3.75 -4.09
C GLU A 236 -4.27 5.24 -4.07
N MET A 237 -5.24 6.16 -3.95
CA MET A 237 -4.99 7.60 -3.87
C MET A 237 -4.20 8.01 -2.62
N HIS A 238 -4.35 7.29 -1.50
CA HIS A 238 -3.55 7.49 -0.29
C HIS A 238 -2.06 7.23 -0.57
N TYR A 239 -1.73 6.10 -1.22
CA TYR A 239 -0.34 5.77 -1.57
C TYR A 239 0.25 6.71 -2.61
N ASP A 240 -0.54 7.20 -3.56
CA ASP A 240 -0.11 8.15 -4.57
C ASP A 240 0.25 9.51 -3.95
N ILE A 241 -0.59 10.02 -3.05
CA ILE A 241 -0.36 11.29 -2.37
C ILE A 241 0.89 11.22 -1.48
N ILE A 242 1.04 10.14 -0.71
CA ILE A 242 2.24 9.92 0.11
C ILE A 242 3.48 9.78 -0.75
N SER A 243 3.40 9.04 -1.85
CA SER A 243 4.49 8.90 -2.80
C SER A 243 4.90 10.24 -3.42
N ALA A 244 3.91 11.07 -3.78
CA ALA A 244 4.14 12.41 -4.28
C ALA A 244 4.78 13.32 -3.20
N PHE A 245 4.30 13.25 -1.96
CA PHE A 245 4.87 13.96 -0.81
C PHE A 245 6.35 13.64 -0.60
N ILE A 246 6.68 12.36 -0.49
CA ILE A 246 8.08 11.89 -0.30
C ILE A 246 8.95 12.29 -1.49
N LYS A 247 8.47 12.12 -2.72
CA LYS A 247 9.21 12.48 -3.93
C LYS A 247 9.44 13.99 -4.05
N SER A 248 8.51 14.82 -3.58
CA SER A 248 8.69 16.27 -3.54
C SER A 248 9.78 16.69 -2.54
N ILE A 249 9.81 16.07 -1.36
CA ILE A 249 10.90 16.28 -0.37
C ILE A 249 12.24 15.83 -0.96
N ARG A 250 12.30 14.63 -1.55
CA ARG A 250 13.50 14.08 -2.21
C ARG A 250 13.97 14.96 -3.36
N GLY A 251 13.02 15.49 -4.15
CA GLY A 251 13.27 16.39 -5.28
C GLY A 251 13.58 17.83 -4.90
N SER A 252 13.60 18.16 -3.59
CA SER A 252 13.86 19.52 -3.06
C SER A 252 12.85 20.56 -3.54
N ASP A 253 11.57 20.19 -3.65
CA ASP A 253 10.46 21.10 -3.93
C ASP A 253 9.60 21.28 -2.65
N PRO A 254 9.87 22.34 -1.85
CA PRO A 254 9.12 22.58 -0.62
C PRO A 254 7.65 22.97 -0.86
N ASP A 255 7.36 23.63 -1.98
CA ASP A 255 5.99 24.06 -2.30
C ASP A 255 5.10 22.86 -2.66
N ALA A 256 5.59 21.98 -3.52
CA ALA A 256 4.91 20.72 -3.81
C ALA A 256 4.78 19.84 -2.56
N ALA A 257 5.81 19.75 -1.72
CA ALA A 257 5.76 18.99 -0.48
C ALA A 257 4.69 19.54 0.48
N LEU A 258 4.60 20.85 0.67
CA LEU A 258 3.55 21.49 1.47
C LEU A 258 2.15 21.26 0.88
N TYR A 259 2.01 21.31 -0.43
CA TYR A 259 0.73 21.04 -1.09
C TYR A 259 0.26 19.62 -0.82
N TRP A 260 1.14 18.62 -0.96
CA TRP A 260 0.78 17.22 -0.69
C TRP A 260 0.55 16.97 0.79
N LEU A 261 1.29 17.64 1.69
CA LEU A 261 1.02 17.63 3.13
C LEU A 261 -0.38 18.17 3.43
N ALA A 262 -0.75 19.32 2.87
CA ALA A 262 -2.07 19.91 3.06
C ALA A 262 -3.18 18.98 2.54
N ARG A 263 -2.98 18.30 1.40
CA ARG A 263 -3.94 17.31 0.89
C ARG A 263 -4.12 16.11 1.84
N MET A 264 -3.07 15.65 2.50
CA MET A 264 -3.18 14.59 3.52
C MET A 264 -3.94 15.08 4.76
N ILE A 265 -3.68 16.31 5.20
CA ILE A 265 -4.35 16.94 6.36
C ILE A 265 -5.85 17.10 6.10
N GLU A 266 -6.22 17.73 4.98
CA GLU A 266 -7.62 17.92 4.58
C GLU A 266 -8.33 16.59 4.32
N GLY A 267 -7.60 15.57 3.89
CA GLY A 267 -8.08 14.21 3.78
C GLY A 267 -8.27 13.48 5.11
N GLY A 268 -7.86 14.07 6.24
CA GLY A 268 -8.00 13.49 7.57
C GLY A 268 -7.01 12.37 7.86
N GLU A 269 -5.81 12.39 7.24
CA GLU A 269 -4.76 11.43 7.50
C GLU A 269 -4.31 11.44 8.96
N ASP A 270 -3.86 10.28 9.46
CA ASP A 270 -3.27 10.19 10.79
C ASP A 270 -1.98 11.04 10.86
N PRO A 271 -1.93 12.06 11.74
CA PRO A 271 -0.76 12.93 11.86
C PRO A 271 0.51 12.16 12.21
N LYS A 272 0.41 11.06 12.97
CA LYS A 272 1.56 10.20 13.29
C LYS A 272 2.03 9.40 12.08
N PHE A 273 1.13 9.05 11.17
CA PHE A 273 1.51 8.39 9.93
C PHE A 273 2.35 9.32 9.06
N ILE A 274 1.92 10.58 8.87
CA ILE A 274 2.69 11.59 8.13
C ILE A 274 4.06 11.80 8.77
N ALA A 275 4.10 11.97 10.11
CA ALA A 275 5.33 12.15 10.86
C ALA A 275 6.31 10.97 10.70
N ARG A 276 5.82 9.72 10.70
CA ARG A 276 6.66 8.53 10.42
C ARG A 276 7.31 8.61 9.04
N ARG A 277 6.61 9.11 8.02
CA ARG A 277 7.18 9.27 6.68
C ARG A 277 8.28 10.33 6.64
N LEU A 278 8.13 11.41 7.39
CA LEU A 278 9.19 12.42 7.55
C LEU A 278 10.45 11.83 8.22
N VAL A 279 10.29 11.01 9.27
CA VAL A 279 11.42 10.33 9.93
C VAL A 279 12.15 9.41 8.95
N ILE A 280 11.42 8.64 8.14
CA ILE A 280 12.02 7.75 7.12
C ILE A 280 12.76 8.59 6.08
N SER A 281 12.13 9.64 5.52
CA SER A 281 12.74 10.49 4.50
C SER A 281 13.98 11.25 5.04
N ALA A 282 13.95 11.65 6.30
CA ALA A 282 15.10 12.26 6.96
C ALA A 282 16.32 11.33 7.00
N ALA A 283 16.10 10.04 7.25
CA ALA A 283 17.18 9.04 7.31
C ALA A 283 17.61 8.55 5.91
N GLU A 284 16.63 8.34 4.99
CA GLU A 284 16.85 7.78 3.65
C GLU A 284 17.40 8.80 2.66
N ASP A 285 16.77 10.00 2.61
CA ASP A 285 17.04 10.99 1.55
C ASP A 285 18.00 12.10 1.98
N ILE A 286 17.96 12.52 3.26
CA ILE A 286 18.87 13.55 3.79
C ILE A 286 20.10 12.92 4.44
N GLY A 287 19.90 11.92 5.27
CA GLY A 287 20.94 11.10 5.85
C GLY A 287 22.11 11.90 6.43
N LEU A 288 23.33 11.52 6.04
CA LEU A 288 24.57 12.12 6.52
C LEU A 288 24.87 13.52 5.95
N ALA A 289 24.13 13.98 4.94
CA ALA A 289 24.30 15.33 4.43
C ALA A 289 23.85 16.40 5.45
N ASN A 290 22.86 16.07 6.30
CA ASN A 290 22.41 16.93 7.41
C ASN A 290 21.90 16.06 8.57
N PRO A 291 22.77 15.67 9.52
CA PRO A 291 22.39 14.82 10.67
C PRO A 291 21.25 15.36 11.54
N ASN A 292 21.03 16.69 11.55
CA ASN A 292 19.94 17.31 12.30
C ASN A 292 18.56 17.00 11.70
N ALA A 293 18.49 16.55 10.45
CA ALA A 293 17.23 16.23 9.79
C ALA A 293 16.44 15.13 10.54
N LEU A 294 17.11 14.05 10.95
CA LEU A 294 16.50 12.98 11.71
C LEU A 294 16.06 13.44 13.12
N LEU A 295 16.84 14.29 13.76
CA LEU A 295 16.50 14.86 15.07
C LEU A 295 15.25 15.71 14.99
N LEU A 296 15.16 16.61 13.98
CA LEU A 296 14.00 17.47 13.79
C LEU A 296 12.75 16.64 13.42
N ALA A 297 12.89 15.65 12.55
CA ALA A 297 11.77 14.78 12.18
C ALA A 297 11.23 14.01 13.39
N ASN A 298 12.09 13.50 14.27
CA ASN A 298 11.68 12.86 15.52
C ASN A 298 11.03 13.86 16.48
N ALA A 299 11.56 15.06 16.62
CA ALA A 299 10.94 16.10 17.44
C ALA A 299 9.55 16.47 16.93
N ALA A 300 9.37 16.57 15.61
CA ALA A 300 8.07 16.79 14.98
C ALA A 300 7.10 15.62 15.25
N PHE A 301 7.57 14.37 15.17
CA PHE A 301 6.77 13.19 15.52
C PHE A 301 6.28 13.28 16.97
N ASP A 302 7.16 13.56 17.92
CA ASP A 302 6.82 13.66 19.34
C ASP A 302 5.86 14.81 19.62
N ALA A 303 6.07 15.96 18.99
CA ALA A 303 5.17 17.11 19.10
C ALA A 303 3.76 16.75 18.61
N VAL A 304 3.65 16.19 17.42
CA VAL A 304 2.36 15.77 16.83
C VAL A 304 1.67 14.72 17.69
N ALA A 305 2.42 13.78 18.25
CA ALA A 305 1.87 12.74 19.14
C ALA A 305 1.25 13.33 20.43
N LYS A 306 1.73 14.48 20.89
CA LYS A 306 1.25 15.18 22.10
C LYS A 306 0.11 16.14 21.80
N ILE A 307 0.18 16.89 20.70
CA ILE A 307 -0.77 18.01 20.44
C ILE A 307 -1.92 17.60 19.49
N GLY A 308 -1.68 16.65 18.55
CA GLY A 308 -2.71 16.22 17.59
C GLY A 308 -3.13 17.33 16.61
N TRP A 309 -4.32 17.13 15.99
CA TRP A 309 -4.96 18.14 15.13
C TRP A 309 -5.76 19.15 15.94
N PRO A 310 -5.89 20.42 15.50
CA PRO A 310 -5.40 20.99 14.23
C PRO A 310 -3.95 21.52 14.28
N GLU A 311 -3.34 21.74 15.43
CA GLU A 311 -2.05 22.42 15.60
C GLU A 311 -0.88 21.55 15.13
N GLY A 312 -1.01 20.23 15.09
CA GLY A 312 -0.01 19.29 14.57
C GLY A 312 0.46 19.58 13.16
N ARG A 313 -0.33 20.33 12.37
CA ARG A 313 0.08 20.79 11.03
C ARG A 313 1.32 21.68 11.04
N ILE A 314 1.54 22.43 12.13
CA ILE A 314 2.64 23.39 12.21
C ILE A 314 4.00 22.70 12.29
N PRO A 315 4.28 21.79 13.27
CA PRO A 315 5.55 21.06 13.30
C PRO A 315 5.74 20.13 12.09
N LEU A 316 4.66 19.61 11.50
CA LEU A 316 4.77 18.83 10.26
C LEU A 316 5.21 19.70 9.08
N ALA A 317 4.67 20.90 8.95
CA ALA A 317 5.07 21.83 7.89
C ALA A 317 6.53 22.29 8.06
N GLU A 318 6.95 22.64 9.30
CA GLU A 318 8.33 22.99 9.61
C GLU A 318 9.31 21.88 9.21
N ALA A 319 9.04 20.63 9.65
CA ALA A 319 9.87 19.48 9.30
C ALA A 319 9.88 19.23 7.78
N THR A 320 8.73 19.35 7.11
CA THR A 320 8.61 19.17 5.66
C THR A 320 9.49 20.15 4.89
N VAL A 321 9.41 21.44 5.21
CA VAL A 321 10.24 22.48 4.56
C VAL A 321 11.72 22.26 4.85
N TYR A 322 12.07 21.97 6.11
CA TYR A 322 13.45 21.70 6.50
C TYR A 322 14.05 20.52 5.71
N LEU A 323 13.32 19.40 5.60
CA LEU A 323 13.77 18.23 4.85
C LEU A 323 13.85 18.53 3.34
N ALA A 324 12.86 19.22 2.78
CA ALA A 324 12.85 19.56 1.36
C ALA A 324 14.04 20.47 0.98
N THR A 325 14.39 21.42 1.84
CA THR A 325 15.49 22.38 1.59
C THR A 325 16.87 21.88 2.01
N SER A 326 16.98 20.77 2.74
CA SER A 326 18.25 20.17 3.15
C SER A 326 18.99 19.54 1.98
N ALA A 327 20.34 19.56 2.04
CA ALA A 327 21.17 18.73 1.14
C ALA A 327 20.79 17.26 1.26
N LYS A 328 20.93 16.51 0.17
CA LYS A 328 20.51 15.11 0.07
C LYS A 328 21.69 14.16 0.08
N SER A 329 21.54 13.03 0.80
CA SER A 329 22.44 11.89 0.74
C SER A 329 21.72 10.61 1.10
N ASN A 330 21.88 9.63 0.29
CA ASN A 330 21.42 8.26 0.54
C ASN A 330 22.58 7.27 0.76
N SER A 331 23.78 7.78 1.07
CA SER A 331 25.00 6.97 1.20
C SER A 331 24.87 5.86 2.24
N ALA A 332 24.28 6.16 3.41
CA ALA A 332 24.04 5.18 4.47
C ALA A 332 22.98 4.14 4.07
N TYR A 333 21.91 4.56 3.41
CA TYR A 333 20.86 3.67 2.88
C TYR A 333 21.41 2.70 1.83
N ASN A 334 22.21 3.20 0.89
CA ASN A 334 22.86 2.37 -0.12
C ASN A 334 23.87 1.41 0.53
N GLY A 335 24.64 1.88 1.50
CA GLY A 335 25.64 1.07 2.21
C GLY A 335 25.02 -0.13 2.93
N ILE A 336 23.93 0.08 3.67
CA ILE A 336 23.25 -1.05 4.35
C ILE A 336 22.61 -2.02 3.35
N ASN A 337 22.03 -1.53 2.26
CA ASN A 337 21.46 -2.40 1.22
C ASN A 337 22.53 -3.26 0.54
N GLN A 338 23.68 -2.69 0.21
CA GLN A 338 24.83 -3.43 -0.32
C GLN A 338 25.32 -4.47 0.67
N ALA A 339 25.45 -4.12 1.97
CA ALA A 339 25.83 -5.05 3.02
C ALA A 339 24.87 -6.24 3.13
N ILE A 340 23.55 -5.97 3.10
CA ILE A 340 22.52 -7.03 3.12
C ILE A 340 22.64 -7.94 1.90
N GLN A 341 22.86 -7.39 0.72
CA GLN A 341 23.07 -8.19 -0.50
C GLN A 341 24.33 -9.05 -0.40
N LEU A 342 25.43 -8.48 0.08
CA LEU A 342 26.69 -9.19 0.24
C LEU A 342 26.54 -10.36 1.22
N VAL A 343 25.90 -10.15 2.36
CA VAL A 343 25.61 -11.22 3.33
C VAL A 343 24.75 -12.34 2.74
N LYS A 344 23.76 -11.99 1.90
CA LYS A 344 22.94 -13.01 1.20
C LYS A 344 23.73 -13.84 0.19
N GLN A 345 24.77 -13.26 -0.42
CA GLN A 345 25.64 -13.93 -1.40
C GLN A 345 26.70 -14.80 -0.74
N THR A 346 27.29 -14.33 0.35
CA THR A 346 28.44 -14.97 1.01
C THR A 346 28.05 -15.92 2.15
N GLY A 347 26.82 -15.81 2.65
CA GLY A 347 26.35 -16.60 3.79
C GLY A 347 27.04 -16.24 5.11
N ASN A 348 27.21 -17.23 5.98
CA ASN A 348 27.76 -17.05 7.33
C ASN A 348 29.29 -17.17 7.34
N LEU A 349 29.99 -16.14 6.86
CA LEU A 349 31.45 -16.09 6.97
C LEU A 349 31.89 -15.93 8.45
N PRO A 350 33.05 -16.52 8.84
CA PRO A 350 33.51 -16.44 10.21
C PRO A 350 33.96 -15.02 10.60
N VAL A 351 33.68 -14.63 11.84
CA VAL A 351 34.25 -13.40 12.41
C VAL A 351 35.73 -13.58 12.62
N PRO A 352 36.60 -12.62 12.25
CA PRO A 352 38.03 -12.70 12.50
C PRO A 352 38.39 -12.93 14.00
N LEU A 353 39.35 -13.80 14.29
CA LEU A 353 39.70 -14.20 15.66
C LEU A 353 40.07 -13.01 16.58
N PRO A 354 40.83 -11.99 16.12
CA PRO A 354 41.21 -10.87 17.00
C PRO A 354 40.01 -10.10 17.57
N ILE A 355 38.92 -9.97 16.80
CA ILE A 355 37.75 -9.20 17.23
C ILE A 355 36.68 -10.05 17.92
N ARG A 356 36.91 -11.35 18.16
CA ARG A 356 36.02 -12.19 18.97
C ARG A 356 36.34 -12.02 20.43
N ASN A 357 35.31 -11.95 21.29
CA ASN A 357 35.52 -11.96 22.74
C ASN A 357 35.92 -13.36 23.23
N ALA A 358 36.85 -13.42 24.22
CA ALA A 358 37.30 -14.65 24.84
C ALA A 358 36.87 -14.73 26.33
N PRO A 359 35.56 -14.86 26.64
CA PRO A 359 35.07 -14.86 28.02
C PRO A 359 35.44 -16.13 28.80
N THR A 360 35.91 -17.18 28.16
CA THR A 360 36.33 -18.43 28.78
C THR A 360 37.78 -18.76 28.42
N GLN A 361 38.46 -19.55 29.33
CA GLN A 361 39.84 -20.00 29.07
C GLN A 361 39.94 -20.79 27.76
N LEU A 362 38.99 -21.67 27.48
CA LEU A 362 38.96 -22.44 26.23
C LEU A 362 38.92 -21.54 25.00
N MET A 363 38.15 -20.44 25.03
CA MET A 363 38.10 -19.50 23.92
C MET A 363 39.43 -18.77 23.73
N ALA A 364 40.11 -18.41 24.82
CA ALA A 364 41.45 -17.83 24.76
C ALA A 364 42.46 -18.83 24.17
N GLU A 365 42.40 -20.10 24.56
CA GLU A 365 43.25 -21.18 24.02
C GLU A 365 42.97 -21.43 22.52
N LEU A 366 41.75 -21.15 22.04
CA LEU A 366 41.38 -21.20 20.64
C LEU A 366 41.78 -19.94 19.84
N GLY A 367 42.52 -19.00 20.46
CA GLY A 367 43.04 -17.79 19.80
C GLY A 367 42.02 -16.65 19.68
N TYR A 368 40.90 -16.69 20.41
CA TYR A 368 39.93 -15.58 20.44
C TYR A 368 40.56 -14.38 21.14
N HIS A 369 40.38 -13.17 20.57
CA HIS A 369 40.94 -11.92 21.06
C HIS A 369 42.48 -11.80 20.93
N ASP A 370 43.13 -12.82 20.39
CA ASP A 370 44.58 -12.79 20.19
C ASP A 370 44.97 -11.80 19.11
N GLY A 371 45.89 -10.88 19.42
CA GLY A 371 46.34 -9.85 18.52
C GLY A 371 45.34 -8.67 18.33
N TYR A 372 44.29 -8.56 19.17
CA TYR A 372 43.41 -7.39 19.08
C TYR A 372 44.13 -6.12 19.54
N LEU A 373 44.09 -5.10 18.70
CA LEU A 373 44.67 -3.78 18.96
C LEU A 373 43.56 -2.83 19.42
N TYR A 374 43.63 -2.35 20.67
CA TYR A 374 42.64 -1.43 21.20
C TYR A 374 42.85 0.00 20.67
N PRO A 375 41.95 0.55 19.83
CA PRO A 375 42.22 1.80 19.13
C PRO A 375 42.51 3.02 20.01
N HIS A 376 41.99 3.04 21.25
CA HIS A 376 42.22 4.17 22.17
C HIS A 376 43.66 4.24 22.70
N ASP A 377 44.47 3.19 22.56
CA ASP A 377 45.89 3.17 22.94
C ASP A 377 46.78 3.79 21.85
N TYR A 378 46.18 4.18 20.70
CA TYR A 378 46.92 4.68 19.53
C TYR A 378 46.60 6.13 19.24
N PRO A 379 47.49 6.86 18.58
CA PRO A 379 47.25 8.24 18.13
C PRO A 379 45.99 8.38 17.28
N SER A 380 45.22 9.43 17.51
CA SER A 380 43.92 9.68 16.86
C SER A 380 42.86 8.59 17.09
N ASN A 381 43.05 7.75 18.12
CA ASN A 381 42.20 6.59 18.43
C ASN A 381 41.98 5.69 17.21
N PHE A 382 43.06 5.46 16.45
CA PHE A 382 43.01 4.62 15.26
C PHE A 382 44.27 3.75 15.14
N THR A 383 44.07 2.50 14.77
CA THR A 383 45.11 1.58 14.32
C THR A 383 44.53 0.69 13.20
N PRO A 384 45.33 0.43 12.14
CA PRO A 384 44.85 -0.44 11.07
C PRO A 384 44.80 -1.86 11.58
N GLN A 385 43.61 -2.44 11.62
CA GLN A 385 43.40 -3.87 11.86
C GLN A 385 42.21 -4.36 11.05
N GLN A 386 42.11 -5.67 10.85
CA GLN A 386 41.05 -6.24 10.04
C GLN A 386 39.76 -6.45 10.86
N TYR A 387 38.67 -5.88 10.39
CA TYR A 387 37.34 -6.05 10.97
C TYR A 387 36.38 -6.88 10.10
N MET A 388 36.67 -7.01 8.80
CA MET A 388 35.87 -7.82 7.87
C MET A 388 36.41 -9.26 7.83
N PRO A 389 35.56 -10.25 7.49
CA PRO A 389 36.04 -11.59 7.13
C PRO A 389 37.14 -11.54 6.07
N ASP A 390 38.01 -12.58 6.05
CA ASP A 390 39.18 -12.61 5.16
C ASP A 390 38.79 -12.45 3.68
N GLU A 391 37.70 -13.04 3.26
CA GLU A 391 37.18 -13.01 1.90
C GLU A 391 36.68 -11.61 1.50
N LEU A 392 36.33 -10.79 2.50
CA LEU A 392 35.70 -9.47 2.30
C LEU A 392 36.60 -8.31 2.74
N LYS A 393 37.87 -8.55 3.04
CA LYS A 393 38.78 -7.53 3.63
C LYS A 393 38.93 -6.28 2.77
N GLN A 394 38.72 -6.37 1.44
CA GLN A 394 38.84 -5.25 0.51
C GLN A 394 37.49 -4.56 0.19
N GLU A 395 36.37 -5.11 0.66
CA GLU A 395 35.06 -4.55 0.39
C GLU A 395 34.87 -3.18 1.00
N VAL A 396 34.32 -2.26 0.19
CA VAL A 396 33.91 -0.91 0.61
C VAL A 396 32.39 -0.79 0.41
N LEU A 397 31.67 -0.64 1.50
CA LEU A 397 30.20 -0.61 1.49
C LEU A 397 29.64 0.81 1.62
N TRP A 398 30.36 1.71 2.28
CA TRP A 398 29.94 3.09 2.41
C TRP A 398 30.64 3.97 1.41
N HIS A 399 29.86 4.54 0.48
CA HIS A 399 30.32 5.46 -0.54
C HIS A 399 29.70 6.84 -0.27
N PRO A 400 30.46 7.81 0.30
CA PRO A 400 29.93 9.12 0.65
C PRO A 400 29.48 9.91 -0.57
N CYS A 401 28.37 10.63 -0.43
CA CYS A 401 27.91 11.58 -1.42
C CYS A 401 28.74 12.88 -1.34
N ASN A 402 28.77 13.65 -2.44
CA ASN A 402 29.49 14.91 -2.49
C ASN A 402 28.71 16.02 -1.78
N ASN A 403 28.94 16.17 -0.49
CA ASN A 403 28.42 17.26 0.34
C ASN A 403 29.43 17.61 1.47
N PRO A 404 29.35 18.78 2.10
CA PRO A 404 30.35 19.23 3.07
C PRO A 404 30.58 18.28 4.25
N HIS A 405 29.50 17.68 4.81
CA HIS A 405 29.61 16.79 5.96
C HIS A 405 30.26 15.45 5.60
N GLU A 406 29.88 14.87 4.48
CA GLU A 406 30.43 13.58 4.07
C GLU A 406 31.83 13.72 3.48
N ASN A 407 32.16 14.85 2.83
CA ASN A 407 33.52 15.10 2.36
C ASN A 407 34.53 15.14 3.50
N LEU A 408 34.21 15.78 4.64
CA LEU A 408 35.07 15.74 5.84
C LEU A 408 35.25 14.29 6.38
N SER A 409 34.17 13.53 6.41
CA SER A 409 34.23 12.14 6.84
C SER A 409 35.01 11.26 5.87
N LYS A 410 34.85 11.48 4.56
CA LYS A 410 35.59 10.82 3.50
C LYS A 410 37.09 11.05 3.63
N ASP A 411 37.50 12.30 3.77
CA ASP A 411 38.91 12.68 3.88
C ASP A 411 39.57 12.03 5.10
N ARG A 412 38.87 12.05 6.24
CA ARG A 412 39.31 11.38 7.47
C ARG A 412 39.45 9.87 7.27
N MET A 413 38.46 9.22 6.65
CA MET A 413 38.49 7.77 6.44
C MET A 413 39.57 7.37 5.43
N ASN A 414 39.78 8.15 4.38
CA ASN A 414 40.86 7.90 3.41
C ASN A 414 42.26 8.10 4.01
N ALA A 415 42.40 9.04 4.95
CA ALA A 415 43.64 9.19 5.71
C ALA A 415 43.94 8.01 6.62
N PHE A 416 42.92 7.38 7.20
CA PHE A 416 43.02 6.20 8.06
C PHE A 416 43.23 4.92 7.25
N TRP A 417 42.38 4.68 6.26
CA TRP A 417 42.32 3.45 5.47
C TRP A 417 42.92 3.67 4.09
N LYS A 418 44.25 3.75 4.03
CA LYS A 418 44.98 4.03 2.78
C LYS A 418 44.70 3.03 1.67
N ASP A 419 44.43 1.78 2.04
CA ASP A 419 44.14 0.67 1.12
C ASP A 419 42.67 0.55 0.73
N LYS A 420 41.78 1.38 1.32
CA LYS A 420 40.33 1.37 1.10
C LYS A 420 39.86 2.77 0.77
N GLN A 421 40.13 3.24 -0.43
CA GLN A 421 39.68 4.56 -0.88
C GLN A 421 38.15 4.62 -1.10
N ARG A 422 37.54 5.74 -0.67
CA ARG A 422 36.10 5.97 -0.75
C ARG A 422 35.75 7.13 -1.67
#